data_5627631b1dc12b0821bfac7090226c61
#
_entry.id   5627631b1dc12b0821bfac7090226c61
#
_cell.length_a   1.000
_cell.length_b   1.000
_cell.length_c   1.000
_cell.angle_alpha   90.00
_cell.angle_beta   90.00
_cell.angle_gamma   90.00
#
_symmetry.space_group_name_H-M   'P 1'
#
loop_
_entity.id
_entity.type
_entity.pdbx_description
1 polymer ?
#
loop_
_entity_poly.entity_id
_entity_poly.type
_entity_poly.pdbx_seq_one_letter_code
_entity_poly.pdbx_strand_id
1 'polypeptide(L)'
;MIRVAENDAGVTVAGHAGCGPPGQDIVCAAVSVLVQTLALSLNRLSPGETVYSMEPGSATIRYTSLSEKGRLLVCSFFVGIEAVAAAYPNNVTVTRRGSQ
;
A
#
# COMPACT_ATOMS: atom_id res chain seq x y z
N MET A 1 2.05 11.09 -9.66
CA MET A 1 2.96 10.06 -9.07
C MET A 1 2.38 9.56 -7.77
N ILE A 2 2.17 8.25 -7.68
CA ILE A 2 1.80 7.60 -6.43
C ILE A 2 3.08 7.23 -5.69
N ARG A 3 3.16 7.60 -4.43
CA ARG A 3 4.30 7.27 -3.57
C ARG A 3 3.84 6.34 -2.48
N VAL A 4 4.43 5.15 -2.45
CA VAL A 4 4.17 4.15 -1.43
C VAL A 4 5.40 4.06 -0.55
N ALA A 5 5.22 4.23 0.74
CA ALA A 5 6.34 4.23 1.68
C ALA A 5 6.03 3.38 2.90
N GLU A 6 7.00 2.57 3.29
CA GLU A 6 6.99 1.84 4.55
C GLU A 6 7.85 2.60 5.56
N ASN A 7 7.33 2.79 6.76
CA ASN A 7 8.06 3.43 7.85
C ASN A 7 7.85 2.64 9.15
N ASP A 8 8.37 3.14 10.25
CA ASP A 8 8.26 2.46 11.55
C ASP A 8 6.82 2.24 12.01
N ALA A 9 5.92 3.13 11.62
CA ALA A 9 4.54 3.10 12.07
C ALA A 9 3.62 2.33 11.14
N GLY A 10 4.03 2.09 9.91
CA GLY A 10 3.19 1.40 8.94
C GLY A 10 3.48 1.76 7.50
N VAL A 11 2.42 1.88 6.72
CA VAL A 11 2.48 2.15 5.28
C VAL A 11 1.69 3.41 4.96
N THR A 12 2.29 4.28 4.15
CA THR A 12 1.59 5.44 3.61
C THR A 12 1.57 5.38 2.10
N VAL A 13 0.47 5.83 1.52
CA VAL A 13 0.29 5.90 0.07
C VAL A 13 -0.27 7.28 -0.24
N ALA A 14 0.37 8.01 -1.13
CA ALA A 14 -0.05 9.37 -1.45
C ALA A 14 0.12 9.67 -2.93
N GLY A 15 -0.79 10.46 -3.47
CA GLY A 15 -0.74 10.96 -4.82
C GLY A 15 -1.66 10.23 -5.78
N HIS A 16 -1.59 10.65 -7.03
CA HIS A 16 -2.34 10.05 -8.13
C HIS A 16 -1.39 9.65 -9.23
N ALA A 17 -1.70 8.57 -9.93
CA ALA A 17 -0.83 8.05 -10.96
C ALA A 17 -0.73 8.96 -12.19
N GLY A 18 -1.82 9.62 -12.53
CA GLY A 18 -1.85 10.49 -13.71
C GLY A 18 -1.85 9.75 -15.04
N CYS A 19 -2.29 8.49 -15.05
CA CYS A 19 -2.27 7.64 -16.24
C CYS A 19 -3.49 7.82 -17.13
N GLY A 20 -4.48 8.58 -16.70
CA GLY A 20 -5.69 8.76 -17.48
C GLY A 20 -6.71 9.60 -16.74
N PRO A 21 -7.88 9.84 -17.36
CA PRO A 21 -8.95 10.59 -16.72
C PRO A 21 -9.43 9.89 -15.46
N PRO A 22 -10.04 10.63 -14.52
CA PRO A 22 -10.65 10.02 -13.35
C PRO A 22 -11.60 8.88 -13.74
N GLY A 23 -11.52 7.77 -13.03
CA GLY A 23 -12.32 6.59 -13.31
C GLY A 23 -11.77 5.66 -14.38
N GLN A 24 -10.72 6.08 -15.07
CA GLN A 24 -10.05 5.25 -16.09
C GLN A 24 -8.59 5.01 -15.77
N ASP A 25 -8.12 5.46 -14.62
CA ASP A 25 -6.74 5.27 -14.22
C ASP A 25 -6.56 3.86 -13.64
N ILE A 26 -6.04 2.97 -14.47
CA ILE A 26 -5.85 1.56 -14.09
C ILE A 26 -4.76 1.41 -13.03
N VAL A 27 -3.79 2.31 -12.99
CA VAL A 27 -2.72 2.26 -12.00
C VAL A 27 -3.26 2.64 -10.63
N CYS A 28 -4.05 3.70 -10.54
CA CYS A 28 -4.71 4.07 -9.30
C CYS A 28 -5.62 2.96 -8.79
N ALA A 29 -6.37 2.31 -9.69
CA ALA A 29 -7.24 1.21 -9.32
C ALA A 29 -6.43 0.02 -8.77
N ALA A 30 -5.33 -0.33 -9.43
CA ALA A 30 -4.48 -1.43 -9.00
C ALA A 30 -3.89 -1.16 -7.61
N VAL A 31 -3.35 0.03 -7.40
CA VAL A 31 -2.79 0.42 -6.10
C VAL A 31 -3.88 0.43 -5.03
N SER A 32 -5.05 0.98 -5.35
CA SER A 32 -6.17 1.06 -4.39
C SER A 32 -6.62 -0.31 -3.93
N VAL A 33 -6.73 -1.27 -4.84
CA VAL A 33 -7.11 -2.65 -4.47
C VAL A 33 -6.09 -3.27 -3.54
N LEU A 34 -4.79 -3.10 -3.84
CA LEU A 34 -3.73 -3.64 -2.99
C LEU A 34 -3.74 -3.02 -1.60
N VAL A 35 -3.92 -1.71 -1.52
CA VAL A 35 -3.97 -0.98 -0.24
C VAL A 35 -5.17 -1.41 0.58
N GLN A 36 -6.35 -1.46 -0.03
CA GLN A 36 -7.56 -1.89 0.67
C GLN A 36 -7.45 -3.33 1.14
N THR A 37 -6.91 -4.20 0.29
CA THR A 37 -6.71 -5.60 0.64
C THR A 37 -5.79 -5.73 1.85
N LEU A 38 -4.70 -4.97 1.89
CA LEU A 38 -3.79 -5.01 3.03
C LEU A 38 -4.50 -4.56 4.31
N ALA A 39 -5.19 -3.42 4.26
CA ALA A 39 -5.87 -2.88 5.44
C ALA A 39 -6.92 -3.85 5.98
N LEU A 40 -7.76 -4.37 5.10
CA LEU A 40 -8.81 -5.30 5.49
C LEU A 40 -8.25 -6.64 5.95
N SER A 41 -7.22 -7.13 5.28
CA SER A 41 -6.58 -8.39 5.65
C SER A 41 -5.92 -8.31 7.01
N LEU A 42 -5.20 -7.23 7.31
CA LEU A 42 -4.62 -7.03 8.63
C LEU A 42 -5.70 -7.01 9.71
N ASN A 43 -6.80 -6.34 9.43
CA ASN A 43 -7.88 -6.23 10.39
C ASN A 43 -8.60 -7.57 10.63
N ARG A 44 -8.72 -8.40 9.62
CA ARG A 44 -9.48 -9.65 9.69
C ARG A 44 -8.63 -10.87 10.01
N LEU A 45 -7.39 -10.89 9.55
CA LEU A 45 -6.56 -12.10 9.55
C LEU A 45 -5.37 -12.02 10.50
N SER A 46 -5.04 -10.83 10.97
CA SER A 46 -3.91 -10.63 11.86
C SER A 46 -4.40 -9.95 13.13
N PRO A 47 -4.50 -10.68 14.24
CA PRO A 47 -4.87 -10.04 15.51
C PRO A 47 -3.84 -9.00 15.91
N GLY A 48 -4.32 -7.91 16.47
CA GLY A 48 -3.47 -6.81 16.90
C GLY A 48 -4.10 -5.49 16.49
N GLU A 49 -3.40 -4.41 16.77
CA GLU A 49 -3.91 -3.09 16.50
C GLU A 49 -3.50 -2.60 15.15
N THR A 50 -4.46 -2.48 14.26
CA THR A 50 -4.30 -1.86 12.96
C THR A 50 -5.32 -0.76 12.83
N VAL A 51 -4.83 0.44 12.52
CA VAL A 51 -5.68 1.60 12.26
C VAL A 51 -5.39 2.06 10.86
N TYR A 52 -6.44 2.26 10.08
CA TYR A 52 -6.24 2.75 8.72
C TYR A 52 -7.22 3.86 8.38
N SER A 53 -6.79 4.71 7.47
CA SER A 53 -7.59 5.81 6.93
C SER A 53 -7.35 5.85 5.44
N MET A 54 -8.43 5.93 4.67
CA MET A 54 -8.34 5.98 3.21
C MET A 54 -9.20 7.12 2.70
N GLU A 55 -8.57 8.00 1.94
CA GLU A 55 -9.22 9.14 1.31
C GLU A 55 -8.75 9.21 -0.13
N PRO A 56 -9.46 9.92 -1.02
CA PRO A 56 -8.96 10.12 -2.38
C PRO A 56 -7.54 10.69 -2.37
N GLY A 57 -6.62 9.99 -3.01
CA GLY A 57 -5.23 10.42 -3.10
C GLY A 57 -4.38 10.21 -1.86
N SER A 58 -4.91 9.56 -0.81
CA SER A 58 -4.14 9.37 0.41
C SER A 58 -4.63 8.15 1.18
N ALA A 59 -3.73 7.34 1.64
CA ALA A 59 -4.05 6.22 2.53
C ALA A 59 -2.95 6.05 3.56
N THR A 60 -3.34 5.73 4.78
CA THR A 60 -2.40 5.45 5.86
C THR A 60 -2.85 4.19 6.57
N ILE A 61 -1.94 3.25 6.73
CA ILE A 61 -2.17 2.03 7.49
C ILE A 61 -1.13 1.99 8.60
N ARG A 62 -1.58 2.05 9.84
CA ARG A 62 -0.69 2.02 11.00
C ARG A 62 -0.87 0.73 11.76
N TYR A 63 0.23 0.16 12.19
CA TYR A 63 0.22 -1.02 13.02
C TYR A 63 1.38 -0.93 14.01
N THR A 64 1.19 -1.57 15.16
CA THR A 64 2.25 -1.76 16.13
C THR A 64 2.61 -3.23 16.15
N SER A 65 3.33 -3.83 16.71
CA SER A 65 3.59 -5.25 16.95
C SER A 65 2.88 -6.20 15.98
N LEU A 66 3.29 -6.20 14.73
CA LEU A 66 2.74 -7.16 13.77
C LEU A 66 3.05 -8.59 14.18
N SER A 67 2.03 -9.44 14.12
CA SER A 67 2.22 -10.89 14.21
C SER A 67 3.00 -11.38 12.99
N GLU A 68 3.43 -12.64 13.04
CA GLU A 68 4.06 -13.27 11.87
C GLU A 68 3.13 -13.23 10.65
N LYS A 69 1.83 -13.50 10.86
CA LYS A 69 0.84 -13.42 9.79
C LYS A 69 0.73 -12.00 9.25
N GLY A 70 0.73 -11.01 10.13
CA GLY A 70 0.67 -9.60 9.70
C GLY A 70 1.88 -9.21 8.89
N ARG A 71 3.07 -9.63 9.31
CA ARG A 71 4.29 -9.35 8.54
C ARG A 71 4.24 -9.99 7.16
N LEU A 72 3.71 -11.21 7.07
CA LEU A 72 3.54 -11.88 5.79
C LEU A 72 2.58 -11.10 4.88
N LEU A 73 1.49 -10.61 5.43
CA LEU A 73 0.52 -9.81 4.65
C LEU A 73 1.15 -8.52 4.14
N VAL A 74 1.95 -7.85 4.96
CA VAL A 74 2.66 -6.63 4.54
C VAL A 74 3.67 -6.96 3.43
N CYS A 75 4.43 -8.03 3.58
CA CYS A 75 5.37 -8.46 2.55
C CYS A 75 4.65 -8.80 1.24
N SER A 76 3.53 -9.49 1.32
CA SER A 76 2.71 -9.82 0.15
C SER A 76 2.22 -8.56 -0.56
N PHE A 77 1.78 -7.56 0.21
CA PHE A 77 1.41 -6.26 -0.34
C PHE A 77 2.55 -5.65 -1.15
N PHE A 78 3.76 -5.66 -0.59
CA PHE A 78 4.90 -5.06 -1.28
C PHE A 78 5.33 -5.85 -2.52
N VAL A 79 5.14 -7.17 -2.53
CA VAL A 79 5.33 -7.95 -3.77
C VAL A 79 4.44 -7.42 -4.87
N GLY A 80 3.16 -7.19 -4.58
CA GLY A 80 2.21 -6.67 -5.56
C GLY A 80 2.51 -5.22 -5.97
N ILE A 81 2.80 -4.37 -4.99
CA ILE A 81 3.10 -2.96 -5.23
C ILE A 81 4.36 -2.80 -6.07
N GLU A 82 5.39 -3.60 -5.80
CA GLU A 82 6.63 -3.55 -6.58
C GLU A 82 6.42 -4.02 -8.01
N ALA A 83 5.53 -4.98 -8.22
CA ALA A 83 5.15 -5.39 -9.57
C ALA A 83 4.46 -4.26 -10.33
N VAL A 84 3.56 -3.52 -9.68
CA VAL A 84 2.91 -2.36 -10.29
C VAL A 84 3.95 -1.28 -10.61
N ALA A 85 4.85 -0.99 -9.68
CA ALA A 85 5.89 0.02 -9.88
C ALA A 85 6.82 -0.37 -11.01
N ALA A 86 7.14 -1.66 -11.16
CA ALA A 86 7.99 -2.13 -12.26
C ALA A 86 7.29 -1.97 -13.61
N ALA A 87 5.98 -2.18 -13.67
CA ALA A 87 5.21 -2.01 -14.89
C ALA A 87 4.96 -0.53 -15.23
N TYR A 88 4.86 0.32 -14.21
CA TYR A 88 4.53 1.75 -14.38
C TYR A 88 5.51 2.63 -13.59
N PRO A 89 6.82 2.59 -13.94
CA PRO A 89 7.84 3.26 -13.12
C PRO A 89 7.73 4.78 -13.10
N ASN A 90 7.06 5.36 -14.09
CA ASN A 90 6.85 6.81 -14.12
C ASN A 90 5.64 7.25 -13.31
N ASN A 91 4.88 6.31 -12.76
CA ASN A 91 3.62 6.59 -12.09
C ASN A 91 3.58 6.15 -10.63
N VAL A 92 4.45 5.20 -10.25
CA VAL A 92 4.47 4.64 -8.90
C VAL A 92 5.91 4.51 -8.42
N THR A 93 6.18 5.01 -7.23
CA THR A 93 7.45 4.77 -6.55
C THR A 93 7.20 4.08 -5.22
N VAL A 94 8.13 3.23 -4.84
CA VAL A 94 8.03 2.44 -3.60
C VAL A 94 9.31 2.62 -2.80
N THR A 95 9.15 2.92 -1.51
CA THR A 95 10.27 2.98 -0.58
C THR A 95 9.95 2.09 0.61
N ARG A 96 10.83 1.17 0.93
CA ARG A 96 10.67 0.30 2.09
C ARG A 96 11.73 0.58 3.12
N ARG A 97 11.29 0.66 4.35
CA ARG A 97 12.21 0.79 5.47
C ARG A 97 12.96 -0.53 5.68
N GLY A 98 14.28 -0.44 5.80
CA GLY A 98 15.09 -1.63 6.00
C GLY A 98 15.03 -2.63 4.85
N SER A 99 14.62 -2.19 3.69
CA SER A 99 14.54 -3.02 2.50
C SER A 99 15.93 -3.47 2.09
N GLN A 100 16.07 -4.72 1.85
CA GLN A 100 17.33 -5.34 1.40
C GLN A 100 17.16 -5.96 0.04
#